data_cedaa51291c82e1682cc49f04e8b1590
#
_entry.id   cedaa51291c82e1682cc49f04e8b1590
#
_cell.length_a   1.000
_cell.length_b   1.000
_cell.length_c   1.000
_cell.angle_alpha   90.00
_cell.angle_beta   90.00
_cell.angle_gamma   90.00
#
_symmetry.space_group_name_H-M   'P 1'
#
loop_
_entity.id
_entity.type
_entity.pdbx_description
1 polymer ?
#
loop_
_entity_poly.entity_id
_entity_poly.type
_entity_poly.pdbx_seq_one_letter_code
_entity_poly.pdbx_strand_id
1 'polypeptide(L)'
;MKQNLKEQKKDFTIIFIYVCVLLSVIFCTLLRYTLIIENNLKSFIITLLYFIPSLIFIMLLLLYKNNRIKKRNLLIIQFSVIICSIIYIFILSFISLIVELTDGGINNVMNYGRVYNYNNFEYFPKKIPNNAKNVIFHYNPSIFQGGEIFSLYFKTDDNTLKKYTEKYQENIITEENNKIKDIKKMEDSILYYTPYKNSINDINDFNIYSLYSKCDSSGYCNHGMMKLILIKNDTNEILFYYENW
;
A
#
# COMPACT_ATOMS: atom_id res chain seq x y z
N MET A 1 41.46 30.00 26.54
CA MET A 1 40.45 30.40 25.53
C MET A 1 40.40 29.48 24.32
N LYS A 2 41.47 29.13 23.62
CA LYS A 2 41.48 28.22 22.45
C LYS A 2 41.01 26.79 22.75
N GLN A 3 41.23 26.25 23.95
CA GLN A 3 40.79 24.91 24.36
C GLN A 3 39.25 24.82 24.52
N ASN A 4 38.65 25.83 25.14
CA ASN A 4 37.19 25.91 25.30
C ASN A 4 36.44 26.00 23.96
N LEU A 5 36.99 26.72 22.99
CA LEU A 5 36.44 26.82 21.63
C LEU A 5 36.51 25.49 20.85
N LYS A 6 37.57 24.70 21.05
CA LYS A 6 37.69 23.36 20.44
C LYS A 6 36.70 22.36 21.06
N GLU A 7 36.43 22.44 22.34
CA GLU A 7 35.45 21.61 23.04
C GLU A 7 34.02 21.95 22.61
N GLN A 8 33.69 23.24 22.58
CA GLN A 8 32.38 23.70 22.09
C GLN A 8 32.12 23.25 20.65
N LYS A 9 33.09 23.34 19.71
CA LYS A 9 32.93 22.86 18.35
C LYS A 9 32.70 21.36 18.28
N LYS A 10 33.33 20.55 19.12
CA LYS A 10 33.11 19.08 19.14
C LYS A 10 31.75 18.70 19.69
N ASP A 11 31.26 19.43 20.69
CA ASP A 11 29.93 19.17 21.24
C ASP A 11 28.83 19.55 20.23
N PHE A 12 29.04 20.64 19.49
CA PHE A 12 28.15 21.01 18.36
C PHE A 12 28.11 19.94 17.28
N THR A 13 29.26 19.34 16.91
CA THR A 13 29.31 18.24 15.92
C THR A 13 28.52 17.01 16.38
N ILE A 14 28.61 16.67 17.66
CA ILE A 14 27.86 15.55 18.23
C ILE A 14 26.36 15.83 18.14
N ILE A 15 25.90 17.01 18.58
CA ILE A 15 24.50 17.42 18.52
C ILE A 15 23.99 17.41 17.07
N PHE A 16 24.79 17.93 16.13
CA PHE A 16 24.43 17.96 14.71
C PHE A 16 24.21 16.56 14.15
N ILE A 17 25.07 15.58 14.48
CA ILE A 17 24.90 14.18 14.08
C ILE A 17 23.57 13.61 14.60
N TYR A 18 23.22 13.88 15.85
CA TYR A 18 21.95 13.42 16.42
C TYR A 18 20.74 14.01 15.71
N VAL A 19 20.79 15.31 15.41
CA VAL A 19 19.71 15.97 14.64
C VAL A 19 19.57 15.34 13.25
N CYS A 20 20.68 15.07 12.56
CA CYS A 20 20.66 14.44 11.24
C CYS A 20 20.07 13.02 11.28
N VAL A 21 20.42 12.23 12.29
CA VAL A 21 19.84 10.88 12.46
C VAL A 21 18.35 10.97 12.77
N LEU A 22 17.95 11.86 13.66
CA LEU A 22 16.53 12.05 13.99
C LEU A 22 15.73 12.48 12.76
N LEU A 23 16.24 13.44 11.99
CA LEU A 23 15.60 13.90 10.76
C LEU A 23 15.50 12.80 9.71
N SER A 24 16.54 11.96 9.54
CA SER A 24 16.51 10.84 8.60
C SER A 24 15.48 9.78 9.02
N VAL A 25 15.34 9.48 10.31
CA VAL A 25 14.31 8.57 10.81
C VAL A 25 12.90 9.14 10.57
N ILE A 26 12.69 10.42 10.88
CA ILE A 26 11.42 11.10 10.61
C ILE A 26 11.11 11.07 9.12
N PHE A 27 12.08 11.36 8.27
CA PHE A 27 11.91 11.33 6.81
C PHE A 27 11.56 9.93 6.29
N CYS A 28 12.27 8.87 6.72
CA CYS A 28 11.95 7.49 6.38
C CYS A 28 10.55 7.09 6.84
N THR A 29 10.16 7.52 8.05
CA THR A 29 8.82 7.27 8.60
C THR A 29 7.73 7.97 7.79
N LEU A 30 7.95 9.22 7.38
CA LEU A 30 7.02 9.96 6.53
C LEU A 30 6.93 9.37 5.13
N LEU A 31 8.06 9.00 4.50
CA LEU A 31 8.07 8.31 3.21
C LEU A 31 7.26 7.02 3.27
N ARG A 32 7.48 6.22 4.28
CA ARG A 32 6.71 5.02 4.50
C ARG A 32 5.23 5.35 4.66
N TYR A 33 4.88 6.30 5.52
CA TYR A 33 3.49 6.75 5.72
C TYR A 33 2.83 7.16 4.40
N THR A 34 3.50 7.88 3.52
CA THR A 34 2.94 8.35 2.25
C THR A 34 2.85 7.27 1.18
N LEU A 35 3.67 6.21 1.25
CA LEU A 35 3.75 5.20 0.21
C LEU A 35 2.83 3.99 0.45
N ILE A 36 2.66 3.52 1.68
CA ILE A 36 2.21 2.15 1.90
C ILE A 36 1.12 1.98 2.98
N ILE A 37 0.79 2.97 3.79
CA ILE A 37 0.11 2.70 5.06
C ILE A 37 -1.34 2.27 4.96
N GLU A 38 -1.58 1.06 5.43
CA GLU A 38 -2.78 0.68 6.17
C GLU A 38 -2.64 1.09 7.64
N ASN A 39 -3.72 1.65 8.21
CA ASN A 39 -3.81 1.94 9.64
C ASN A 39 -4.06 0.65 10.44
N ASN A 40 -3.13 -0.30 10.40
CA ASN A 40 -3.20 -1.51 11.18
C ASN A 40 -2.06 -1.60 12.21
N LEU A 41 -2.25 -2.44 13.22
CA LEU A 41 -1.29 -2.65 14.31
C LEU A 41 0.08 -3.10 13.77
N LYS A 42 0.11 -3.92 12.72
CA LYS A 42 1.34 -4.41 12.08
C LYS A 42 2.16 -3.26 11.51
N SER A 43 1.53 -2.36 10.77
CA SER A 43 2.16 -1.16 10.21
C SER A 43 2.70 -0.23 11.30
N PHE A 44 1.96 -0.09 12.41
CA PHE A 44 2.40 0.67 13.57
C PHE A 44 3.66 0.07 14.21
N ILE A 45 3.68 -1.25 14.45
CA ILE A 45 4.84 -1.94 15.02
C ILE A 45 6.07 -1.78 14.13
N ILE A 46 5.93 -1.99 12.82
CA ILE A 46 7.05 -1.82 11.88
C ILE A 46 7.55 -0.35 11.93
N THR A 47 6.64 0.62 12.02
CA THR A 47 7.02 2.03 12.15
C THR A 47 7.84 2.28 13.42
N LEU A 48 7.49 1.66 14.55
CA LEU A 48 8.26 1.76 15.79
C LEU A 48 9.70 1.22 15.64
N LEU A 49 9.92 0.20 14.82
CA LEU A 49 11.26 -0.35 14.59
C LEU A 49 12.21 0.69 13.95
N TYR A 50 11.71 1.63 13.17
CA TYR A 50 12.54 2.71 12.61
C TYR A 50 13.13 3.65 13.67
N PHE A 51 12.56 3.70 14.89
CA PHE A 51 13.08 4.52 15.98
C PHE A 51 14.22 3.88 16.77
N ILE A 52 14.51 2.57 16.55
CA ILE A 52 15.58 1.87 17.28
C ILE A 52 16.93 2.60 17.19
N PRO A 53 17.44 3.03 16.01
CA PRO A 53 18.67 3.78 15.93
C PRO A 53 18.67 5.06 16.79
N SER A 54 17.57 5.79 16.81
CA SER A 54 17.44 7.01 17.62
C SER A 54 17.52 6.70 19.11
N LEU A 55 16.91 5.62 19.57
CA LEU A 55 16.99 5.16 20.97
C LEU A 55 18.43 4.80 21.36
N ILE A 56 19.17 4.12 20.47
CA ILE A 56 20.59 3.80 20.69
C ILE A 56 21.42 5.08 20.83
N PHE A 57 21.19 6.07 19.96
CA PHE A 57 21.88 7.36 20.06
C PHE A 57 21.57 8.10 21.36
N ILE A 58 20.30 8.15 21.78
CA ILE A 58 19.90 8.76 23.06
C ILE A 58 20.61 8.06 24.22
N MET A 59 20.64 6.72 24.22
CA MET A 59 21.33 5.94 25.24
C MET A 59 22.84 6.26 25.29
N LEU A 60 23.51 6.36 24.15
CA LEU A 60 24.92 6.74 24.06
C LEU A 60 25.17 8.14 24.62
N LEU A 61 24.29 9.12 24.38
CA LEU A 61 24.36 10.45 24.96
C LEU A 61 24.25 10.43 26.49
N LEU A 62 23.29 9.64 27.01
CA LEU A 62 23.13 9.51 28.46
C LEU A 62 24.35 8.86 29.12
N LEU A 63 24.94 7.84 28.51
CA LEU A 63 26.16 7.19 29.00
C LEU A 63 27.35 8.16 28.97
N TYR A 64 27.46 9.00 27.95
CA TYR A 64 28.47 10.03 27.86
C TYR A 64 28.28 11.10 28.95
N LYS A 65 27.05 11.62 29.11
CA LYS A 65 26.71 12.62 30.12
C LYS A 65 27.02 12.11 31.54
N ASN A 66 26.83 10.81 31.78
CA ASN A 66 27.13 10.18 33.06
C ASN A 66 28.61 9.76 33.22
N ASN A 67 29.51 10.24 32.37
CA ASN A 67 30.94 9.91 32.36
C ASN A 67 31.29 8.40 32.24
N ARG A 68 30.36 7.59 31.74
CA ARG A 68 30.58 6.16 31.54
C ARG A 68 31.40 5.86 30.28
N ILE A 69 31.43 6.78 29.32
CA ILE A 69 32.15 6.65 28.04
C ILE A 69 33.07 7.86 27.87
N LYS A 70 34.36 7.61 27.55
CA LYS A 70 35.31 8.64 27.21
C LYS A 70 34.98 9.26 25.85
N LYS A 71 35.17 10.58 25.68
CA LYS A 71 34.86 11.34 24.45
C LYS A 71 35.41 10.73 23.16
N ARG A 72 36.68 10.24 23.21
CA ARG A 72 37.29 9.58 22.03
C ARG A 72 36.54 8.30 21.61
N ASN A 73 36.21 7.48 22.60
CA ASN A 73 35.50 6.22 22.34
C ASN A 73 34.05 6.48 21.86
N LEU A 74 33.39 7.52 22.40
CA LEU A 74 32.07 7.94 21.97
C LEU A 74 32.04 8.24 20.45
N LEU A 75 33.01 9.01 19.94
CA LEU A 75 33.05 9.34 18.49
C LEU A 75 33.21 8.11 17.61
N ILE A 76 34.06 7.15 18.01
CA ILE A 76 34.24 5.90 17.28
C ILE A 76 32.95 5.08 17.28
N ILE A 77 32.33 4.92 18.44
CA ILE A 77 31.08 4.18 18.61
C ILE A 77 29.95 4.85 17.79
N GLN A 78 29.84 6.17 17.84
CA GLN A 78 28.83 6.91 17.08
C GLN A 78 28.99 6.69 15.57
N PHE A 79 30.20 6.75 15.04
CA PHE A 79 30.46 6.51 13.63
C PHE A 79 30.06 5.08 13.22
N SER A 80 30.42 4.09 14.03
CA SER A 80 30.01 2.70 13.80
C SER A 80 28.48 2.54 13.86
N VAL A 81 27.82 3.16 14.83
CA VAL A 81 26.36 3.10 14.96
C VAL A 81 25.66 3.79 13.79
N ILE A 82 26.21 4.88 13.24
CA ILE A 82 25.66 5.52 12.04
C ILE A 82 25.66 4.54 10.85
N ILE A 83 26.80 3.89 10.58
CA ILE A 83 26.91 2.94 9.49
C ILE A 83 25.93 1.78 9.68
N CYS A 84 25.91 1.18 10.88
CA CYS A 84 24.97 0.12 11.19
C CYS A 84 23.50 0.55 11.06
N SER A 85 23.18 1.80 11.45
CA SER A 85 21.83 2.37 11.34
C SER A 85 21.38 2.55 9.89
N ILE A 86 22.29 3.00 9.02
CA ILE A 86 21.99 3.13 7.58
C ILE A 86 21.67 1.76 6.99
N ILE A 87 22.51 0.75 7.25
CA ILE A 87 22.30 -0.62 6.78
C ILE A 87 21.00 -1.18 7.34
N TYR A 88 20.73 -1.00 8.63
CA TYR A 88 19.51 -1.44 9.31
C TYR A 88 18.26 -0.83 8.69
N ILE A 89 18.23 0.50 8.49
CA ILE A 89 17.09 1.21 7.89
C ILE A 89 16.86 0.72 6.46
N PHE A 90 17.93 0.51 5.68
CA PHE A 90 17.81 0.00 4.32
C PHE A 90 17.20 -1.42 4.29
N ILE A 91 17.72 -2.33 5.10
CA ILE A 91 17.21 -3.71 5.20
C ILE A 91 15.76 -3.71 5.69
N LEU A 92 15.45 -2.94 6.74
CA LEU A 92 14.09 -2.85 7.27
C LEU A 92 13.10 -2.30 6.25
N SER A 93 13.51 -1.28 5.47
CA SER A 93 12.69 -0.71 4.41
C SER A 93 12.43 -1.71 3.30
N PHE A 94 13.44 -2.47 2.90
CA PHE A 94 13.33 -3.50 1.88
C PHE A 94 12.41 -4.65 2.32
N ILE A 95 12.61 -5.17 3.54
CA ILE A 95 11.74 -6.23 4.11
C ILE A 95 10.30 -5.72 4.25
N SER A 96 10.12 -4.51 4.77
CA SER A 96 8.80 -3.90 4.94
C SER A 96 8.07 -3.77 3.60
N LEU A 97 8.77 -3.32 2.56
CA LEU A 97 8.22 -3.21 1.21
C LEU A 97 7.77 -4.59 0.69
N ILE A 98 8.61 -5.61 0.79
CA ILE A 98 8.27 -6.97 0.34
C ILE A 98 7.03 -7.47 1.11
N VAL A 99 7.06 -7.41 2.44
CA VAL A 99 5.96 -7.91 3.28
C VAL A 99 4.64 -7.21 2.96
N GLU A 100 4.65 -5.89 2.78
CA GLU A 100 3.44 -5.13 2.48
C GLU A 100 2.91 -5.41 1.07
N LEU A 101 3.78 -5.66 0.11
CA LEU A 101 3.38 -6.01 -1.25
C LEU A 101 2.92 -7.47 -1.37
N THR A 102 3.41 -8.38 -0.54
CA THR A 102 3.02 -9.80 -0.58
C THR A 102 1.82 -10.12 0.30
N ASP A 103 1.62 -9.43 1.41
CA ASP A 103 0.59 -9.74 2.41
C ASP A 103 -0.78 -9.08 2.17
N GLY A 104 -0.94 -8.23 1.19
CA GLY A 104 -2.25 -7.59 1.00
C GLY A 104 -2.28 -6.39 0.07
N GLY A 105 -1.18 -6.06 -0.60
CA GLY A 105 -1.17 -4.95 -1.54
C GLY A 105 -1.37 -3.56 -0.91
N ILE A 106 -1.73 -2.59 -1.73
CA ILE A 106 -1.98 -1.20 -1.32
C ILE A 106 -3.49 -1.00 -1.15
N ASN A 107 -3.96 -0.84 0.08
CA ASN A 107 -5.39 -0.69 0.39
C ASN A 107 -5.78 0.74 0.80
N ASN A 108 -4.82 1.65 0.91
CA ASN A 108 -5.12 3.02 1.28
C ASN A 108 -5.75 3.80 0.11
N VAL A 109 -7.00 4.23 0.28
CA VAL A 109 -7.80 5.01 -0.69
C VAL A 109 -7.06 6.29 -1.14
N MET A 110 -6.22 6.89 -0.29
CA MET A 110 -5.44 8.08 -0.66
C MET A 110 -4.42 7.81 -1.79
N ASN A 111 -4.01 6.55 -1.96
CA ASN A 111 -3.10 6.14 -3.02
C ASN A 111 -3.80 5.85 -4.36
N TYR A 112 -5.14 5.80 -4.38
CA TYR A 112 -5.91 5.48 -5.59
C TYR A 112 -5.48 6.32 -6.81
N GLY A 113 -5.44 7.63 -6.68
CA GLY A 113 -5.10 8.53 -7.79
C GLY A 113 -3.67 8.32 -8.32
N ARG A 114 -2.72 7.97 -7.44
CA ARG A 114 -1.34 7.66 -7.82
C ARG A 114 -1.28 6.36 -8.62
N VAL A 115 -1.89 5.29 -8.09
CA VAL A 115 -1.90 3.98 -8.74
C VAL A 115 -2.66 4.03 -10.07
N TYR A 116 -3.80 4.71 -10.10
CA TYR A 116 -4.56 4.95 -11.33
C TYR A 116 -3.71 5.63 -12.42
N ASN A 117 -3.02 6.71 -12.10
CA ASN A 117 -2.20 7.45 -13.06
C ASN A 117 -1.00 6.64 -13.57
N TYR A 118 -0.44 5.78 -12.74
CA TYR A 118 0.67 4.91 -13.11
C TYR A 118 0.26 3.84 -14.13
N ASN A 119 -0.92 3.22 -13.92
CA ASN A 119 -1.37 2.06 -14.72
C ASN A 119 -2.38 2.43 -15.82
N ASN A 120 -2.88 3.67 -15.87
CA ASN A 120 -3.82 4.20 -16.86
C ASN A 120 -5.05 3.30 -17.12
N PHE A 121 -5.75 2.93 -16.06
CA PHE A 121 -6.97 2.10 -16.13
C PHE A 121 -8.17 2.90 -16.65
N GLU A 122 -8.31 3.03 -17.96
CA GLU A 122 -9.29 3.92 -18.61
C GLU A 122 -10.76 3.71 -18.20
N TYR A 123 -11.13 2.47 -17.83
CA TYR A 123 -12.50 2.16 -17.44
C TYR A 123 -12.79 2.40 -15.96
N PHE A 124 -11.80 2.56 -15.12
CA PHE A 124 -11.96 3.03 -13.76
C PHE A 124 -12.26 4.54 -13.71
N PRO A 125 -12.94 5.04 -12.68
CA PRO A 125 -13.11 6.48 -12.52
C PRO A 125 -11.75 7.15 -12.27
N LYS A 126 -11.45 8.24 -13.00
CA LYS A 126 -10.19 9.01 -12.78
C LYS A 126 -10.06 9.53 -11.36
N LYS A 127 -11.18 9.80 -10.73
CA LYS A 127 -11.29 10.22 -9.32
C LYS A 127 -12.47 9.50 -8.71
N ILE A 128 -12.33 9.13 -7.46
CA ILE A 128 -13.43 8.59 -6.66
C ILE A 128 -14.52 9.68 -6.58
N PRO A 129 -15.79 9.37 -6.88
CA PRO A 129 -16.87 10.35 -6.81
C PRO A 129 -16.99 10.96 -5.39
N ASN A 130 -17.28 12.27 -5.32
CA ASN A 130 -17.38 12.98 -4.03
C ASN A 130 -18.52 12.46 -3.14
N ASN A 131 -19.54 11.86 -3.75
CA ASN A 131 -20.69 11.23 -3.08
C ASN A 131 -20.46 9.74 -2.74
N ALA A 132 -19.28 9.21 -3.06
CA ALA A 132 -18.94 7.83 -2.73
C ALA A 132 -18.83 7.63 -1.21
N LYS A 133 -19.42 6.54 -0.73
CA LYS A 133 -19.39 6.10 0.67
C LYS A 133 -18.83 4.68 0.74
N ASN A 134 -18.32 4.31 1.90
CA ASN A 134 -17.75 2.97 2.15
C ASN A 134 -16.73 2.57 1.06
N VAL A 135 -15.87 3.51 0.72
CA VAL A 135 -14.87 3.30 -0.34
C VAL A 135 -13.83 2.30 0.13
N ILE A 136 -13.65 1.25 -0.66
CA ILE A 136 -12.60 0.25 -0.47
C ILE A 136 -11.78 0.20 -1.75
N PHE A 137 -10.48 0.32 -1.60
CA PHE A 137 -9.52 0.26 -2.68
C PHE A 137 -8.50 -0.85 -2.40
N HIS A 138 -8.15 -1.60 -3.43
CA HIS A 138 -7.11 -2.62 -3.33
C HIS A 138 -6.27 -2.63 -4.61
N TYR A 139 -4.97 -2.59 -4.44
CA TYR A 139 -4.01 -2.78 -5.51
C TYR A 139 -2.90 -3.73 -5.08
N ASN A 140 -2.80 -4.84 -5.78
CA ASN A 140 -1.70 -5.78 -5.65
C ASN A 140 -0.89 -5.73 -6.96
N PRO A 141 0.32 -5.14 -6.96
CA PRO A 141 1.17 -5.12 -8.13
C PRO A 141 1.69 -6.53 -8.44
N SER A 142 1.87 -6.85 -9.70
CA SER A 142 2.54 -8.09 -10.11
C SER A 142 3.98 -8.10 -9.64
N ILE A 143 4.27 -8.89 -8.59
CA ILE A 143 5.62 -9.07 -8.04
C ILE A 143 5.97 -10.56 -8.09
N PHE A 144 7.16 -10.85 -8.60
CA PHE A 144 7.77 -12.19 -8.73
C PHE A 144 6.96 -13.11 -9.65
N GLN A 145 5.98 -13.44 -9.85
CA GLN A 145 5.13 -14.37 -10.62
C GLN A 145 3.65 -14.29 -10.20
N GLY A 146 3.33 -13.31 -9.34
CA GLY A 146 1.95 -13.07 -8.94
C GLY A 146 1.17 -12.29 -9.98
N GLY A 147 -0.13 -12.41 -9.97
CA GLY A 147 -1.02 -11.59 -10.78
C GLY A 147 -1.14 -10.16 -10.27
N GLU A 148 -1.41 -9.22 -11.17
CA GLU A 148 -1.77 -7.86 -10.81
C GLU A 148 -3.27 -7.76 -10.54
N ILE A 149 -3.65 -7.19 -9.41
CA ILE A 149 -5.06 -6.92 -9.06
C ILE A 149 -5.22 -5.43 -8.79
N PHE A 150 -6.20 -4.82 -9.41
CA PHE A 150 -6.61 -3.46 -9.13
C PHE A 150 -8.14 -3.41 -8.98
N SER A 151 -8.62 -2.97 -7.84
CA SER A 151 -10.05 -2.95 -7.57
C SER A 151 -10.47 -1.74 -6.76
N LEU A 152 -11.69 -1.27 -7.01
CA LEU A 152 -12.30 -0.13 -6.34
C LEU A 152 -13.78 -0.42 -6.11
N TYR A 153 -14.20 -0.45 -4.85
CA TYR A 153 -15.57 -0.59 -4.43
C TYR A 153 -16.04 0.68 -3.74
N PHE A 154 -17.29 1.07 -3.99
CA PHE A 154 -17.96 2.11 -3.23
C PHE A 154 -19.48 2.02 -3.37
N LYS A 155 -20.20 2.64 -2.41
CA LYS A 155 -21.62 2.97 -2.54
C LYS A 155 -21.77 4.40 -3.02
N THR A 156 -22.81 4.67 -3.81
CA THR A 156 -23.05 6.01 -4.39
C THR A 156 -24.53 6.38 -4.36
N ASP A 157 -24.91 7.49 -4.98
CA ASP A 157 -26.32 7.85 -5.20
C ASP A 157 -26.88 7.25 -6.50
N ASP A 158 -28.20 7.22 -6.62
CA ASP A 158 -28.93 6.67 -7.77
C ASP A 158 -28.52 7.34 -9.10
N ASN A 159 -28.27 8.64 -9.09
CA ASN A 159 -27.90 9.37 -10.31
C ASN A 159 -26.52 8.97 -10.83
N THR A 160 -25.58 8.79 -9.91
CA THR A 160 -24.22 8.35 -10.26
C THR A 160 -24.23 6.88 -10.68
N LEU A 161 -24.99 6.04 -9.97
CA LEU A 161 -25.17 4.64 -10.32
C LEU A 161 -25.75 4.49 -11.74
N LYS A 162 -26.83 5.24 -12.03
CA LYS A 162 -27.48 5.23 -13.34
C LYS A 162 -26.51 5.60 -14.47
N LYS A 163 -25.67 6.60 -14.27
CA LYS A 163 -24.63 6.97 -15.26
C LYS A 163 -23.66 5.84 -15.55
N TYR A 164 -23.24 5.10 -14.53
CA TYR A 164 -22.35 3.95 -14.73
C TYR A 164 -23.10 2.80 -15.39
N THR A 165 -24.32 2.51 -14.99
CA THR A 165 -25.16 1.47 -15.62
C THR A 165 -25.37 1.76 -17.10
N GLU A 166 -25.78 2.98 -17.46
CA GLU A 166 -25.97 3.37 -18.86
C GLU A 166 -24.67 3.28 -19.67
N LYS A 167 -23.55 3.73 -19.08
CA LYS A 167 -22.24 3.69 -19.73
C LYS A 167 -21.79 2.29 -20.09
N TYR A 168 -22.15 1.29 -19.29
CA TYR A 168 -21.66 -0.07 -19.47
C TYR A 168 -22.75 -1.06 -19.92
N GLN A 169 -23.96 -0.59 -20.23
CA GLN A 169 -25.12 -1.40 -20.60
C GLN A 169 -24.83 -2.39 -21.75
N GLU A 170 -24.02 -2.00 -22.74
CA GLU A 170 -23.67 -2.83 -23.89
C GLU A 170 -22.72 -3.99 -23.51
N ASN A 171 -22.11 -3.92 -22.33
CA ASN A 171 -21.14 -4.90 -21.85
C ASN A 171 -21.73 -5.87 -20.83
N ILE A 172 -23.05 -5.83 -20.59
CA ILE A 172 -23.70 -6.72 -19.62
C ILE A 172 -23.57 -8.19 -20.03
N ILE A 173 -23.22 -9.03 -19.06
CA ILE A 173 -23.21 -10.48 -19.25
C ILE A 173 -24.57 -11.02 -18.92
N THR A 174 -25.20 -11.67 -19.90
CA THR A 174 -26.43 -12.41 -19.69
C THR A 174 -26.15 -13.91 -19.62
N GLU A 175 -27.05 -14.69 -19.04
CA GLU A 175 -26.92 -16.14 -18.92
C GLU A 175 -26.71 -16.83 -20.28
N GLU A 176 -27.24 -16.26 -21.37
CA GLU A 176 -27.11 -16.78 -22.72
C GLU A 176 -25.69 -16.73 -23.28
N ASN A 177 -24.83 -15.88 -22.76
CA ASN A 177 -23.48 -15.60 -23.34
C ASN A 177 -22.38 -16.57 -22.90
N ASN A 178 -22.65 -17.67 -22.19
CA ASN A 178 -21.67 -18.70 -21.74
C ASN A 178 -20.43 -18.18 -20.97
N LYS A 179 -20.26 -16.88 -20.84
CA LYS A 179 -19.16 -16.24 -20.12
C LYS A 179 -19.33 -16.28 -18.58
N ILE A 180 -20.53 -16.56 -18.11
CA ILE A 180 -20.85 -16.69 -16.67
C ILE A 180 -20.09 -17.84 -16.01
N LYS A 181 -19.82 -18.93 -16.75
CA LYS A 181 -19.04 -20.06 -16.18
C LYS A 181 -17.62 -19.65 -15.77
N ASP A 182 -16.99 -18.78 -16.54
CA ASP A 182 -15.64 -18.29 -16.25
C ASP A 182 -15.65 -17.33 -15.07
N ILE A 183 -16.71 -16.52 -14.94
CA ILE A 183 -16.86 -15.57 -13.81
C ILE A 183 -17.15 -16.31 -12.51
N LYS A 184 -17.99 -17.36 -12.51
CA LYS A 184 -18.21 -18.20 -11.32
C LYS A 184 -16.93 -18.89 -10.85
N LYS A 185 -16.07 -19.34 -11.75
CA LYS A 185 -14.74 -19.88 -11.38
C LYS A 185 -13.82 -18.82 -10.78
N MET A 186 -14.04 -17.55 -11.11
CA MET A 186 -13.26 -16.40 -10.61
C MET A 186 -13.89 -15.74 -9.39
N GLU A 187 -15.10 -16.16 -9.01
CA GLU A 187 -15.79 -15.66 -7.81
C GLU A 187 -14.92 -15.77 -6.57
N ASP A 188 -14.29 -16.93 -6.40
CA ASP A 188 -13.35 -17.16 -5.29
C ASP A 188 -12.16 -16.18 -5.35
N SER A 189 -11.62 -15.89 -6.52
CA SER A 189 -10.53 -14.93 -6.69
C SER A 189 -10.99 -13.51 -6.36
N ILE A 190 -12.14 -13.09 -6.87
CA ILE A 190 -12.68 -11.74 -6.63
C ILE A 190 -12.99 -11.54 -5.14
N LEU A 191 -13.53 -12.55 -4.45
CA LEU A 191 -13.88 -12.48 -3.04
C LEU A 191 -12.70 -12.79 -2.12
N TYR A 192 -11.78 -13.68 -2.53
CA TYR A 192 -10.69 -14.14 -1.68
C TYR A 192 -9.54 -13.13 -1.60
N TYR A 193 -9.15 -12.54 -2.73
CA TYR A 193 -8.00 -11.64 -2.82
C TYR A 193 -8.36 -10.16 -2.59
N THR A 194 -9.63 -9.86 -2.39
CA THR A 194 -10.06 -8.47 -2.18
C THR A 194 -10.56 -8.27 -0.75
N PRO A 195 -10.41 -7.08 -0.17
CA PRO A 195 -10.92 -6.77 1.17
C PRO A 195 -12.45 -6.77 1.26
N TYR A 196 -13.14 -7.22 0.20
CA TYR A 196 -14.59 -7.16 0.05
C TYR A 196 -15.33 -8.34 0.69
N LYS A 197 -14.64 -9.39 1.11
CA LYS A 197 -15.24 -10.61 1.70
C LYS A 197 -16.29 -10.33 2.78
N ASN A 198 -16.15 -9.21 3.50
CA ASN A 198 -17.13 -8.79 4.53
C ASN A 198 -18.17 -7.80 4.00
N SER A 199 -18.02 -7.29 2.79
CA SER A 199 -18.88 -6.25 2.20
C SER A 199 -19.75 -6.78 1.08
N ILE A 200 -19.30 -7.84 0.41
CA ILE A 200 -20.00 -8.52 -0.69
C ILE A 200 -20.30 -9.92 -0.21
N ASN A 201 -21.56 -10.21 0.07
CA ASN A 201 -22.00 -11.53 0.55
C ASN A 201 -22.12 -12.53 -0.61
N ASP A 202 -22.55 -12.08 -1.79
CA ASP A 202 -22.73 -12.89 -2.97
C ASP A 202 -22.51 -12.04 -4.23
N ILE A 203 -21.67 -12.52 -5.13
CA ILE A 203 -21.45 -11.88 -6.44
C ILE A 203 -22.70 -11.99 -7.35
N ASN A 204 -23.50 -13.03 -7.19
CA ASN A 204 -24.72 -13.21 -7.96
C ASN A 204 -25.77 -12.10 -7.72
N ASP A 205 -25.64 -11.33 -6.65
CA ASP A 205 -26.48 -10.15 -6.40
C ASP A 205 -26.14 -8.96 -7.32
N PHE A 206 -25.07 -9.03 -8.07
CA PHE A 206 -24.60 -7.96 -8.93
C PHE A 206 -24.88 -8.22 -10.41
N ASN A 207 -25.25 -7.18 -11.13
CA ASN A 207 -25.19 -7.16 -12.58
C ASN A 207 -23.72 -7.05 -13.00
N ILE A 208 -23.24 -7.99 -13.80
CA ILE A 208 -21.85 -8.09 -14.20
C ILE A 208 -21.67 -7.58 -15.62
N TYR A 209 -20.80 -6.60 -15.79
CA TYR A 209 -20.41 -6.03 -17.07
C TYR A 209 -18.97 -6.42 -17.38
N SER A 210 -18.78 -7.28 -18.39
CA SER A 210 -17.45 -7.71 -18.81
C SER A 210 -16.94 -6.83 -19.94
N LEU A 211 -15.93 -6.04 -19.66
CA LEU A 211 -15.26 -5.23 -20.66
C LEU A 211 -14.20 -6.04 -21.42
N TYR A 212 -13.58 -6.98 -20.75
CA TYR A 212 -12.60 -7.88 -21.33
C TYR A 212 -12.44 -9.12 -20.44
N SER A 213 -12.40 -10.28 -21.05
CA SER A 213 -12.06 -11.53 -20.39
C SER A 213 -11.31 -12.42 -21.38
N LYS A 214 -10.09 -12.78 -21.04
CA LYS A 214 -9.27 -13.70 -21.83
C LYS A 214 -8.61 -14.69 -20.89
N CYS A 215 -8.96 -15.96 -21.04
CA CYS A 215 -8.22 -17.07 -20.46
C CYS A 215 -7.37 -17.74 -21.55
N ASP A 216 -6.29 -18.42 -21.16
CA ASP A 216 -5.56 -19.25 -22.10
C ASP A 216 -6.41 -20.44 -22.56
N SER A 217 -6.02 -21.07 -23.66
CA SER A 217 -6.77 -22.14 -24.31
C SER A 217 -6.77 -23.48 -23.54
N SER A 218 -6.12 -23.54 -22.36
CA SER A 218 -5.95 -24.78 -21.58
C SER A 218 -7.16 -25.17 -20.72
N GLY A 219 -8.18 -24.33 -20.67
CA GLY A 219 -9.36 -24.54 -19.82
C GLY A 219 -9.12 -24.25 -18.33
N TYR A 220 -7.88 -23.94 -17.96
CA TYR A 220 -7.48 -23.41 -16.68
C TYR A 220 -7.01 -21.98 -16.91
N CYS A 221 -7.60 -21.00 -16.22
CA CYS A 221 -7.17 -19.61 -16.31
C CYS A 221 -5.89 -19.39 -15.52
N ASN A 222 -4.79 -20.03 -15.92
CA ASN A 222 -3.48 -19.86 -15.29
C ASN A 222 -2.78 -18.58 -15.74
N HIS A 223 -3.12 -18.08 -16.93
CA HIS A 223 -2.64 -16.83 -17.49
C HIS A 223 -3.80 -16.14 -18.19
N GLY A 224 -4.20 -15.01 -17.71
CA GLY A 224 -5.34 -14.32 -18.29
C GLY A 224 -5.44 -12.87 -17.83
N MET A 225 -6.40 -12.17 -18.41
CA MET A 225 -6.73 -10.81 -18.04
C MET A 225 -8.25 -10.69 -17.92
N MET A 226 -8.70 -10.03 -16.88
CA MET A 226 -10.10 -9.76 -16.64
C MET A 226 -10.33 -8.31 -16.28
N LYS A 227 -11.36 -7.71 -16.91
CA LYS A 227 -11.83 -6.34 -16.65
C LYS A 227 -13.33 -6.39 -16.46
N LEU A 228 -13.77 -6.20 -15.23
CA LEU A 228 -15.18 -6.29 -14.85
C LEU A 228 -15.66 -5.03 -14.14
N ILE A 229 -16.95 -4.77 -14.28
CA ILE A 229 -17.66 -3.84 -13.43
C ILE A 229 -18.88 -4.57 -12.90
N LEU A 230 -19.08 -4.54 -11.60
CA LEU A 230 -20.20 -5.17 -10.91
C LEU A 230 -21.05 -4.05 -10.30
N ILE A 231 -22.36 -4.07 -10.59
CA ILE A 231 -23.31 -3.06 -10.11
C ILE A 231 -24.47 -3.77 -9.42
N LYS A 232 -24.74 -3.38 -8.18
CA LYS A 232 -25.90 -3.80 -7.39
C LYS A 232 -26.82 -2.60 -7.23
N ASN A 233 -27.99 -2.64 -7.88
CA ASN A 233 -28.92 -1.52 -7.91
C ASN A 233 -29.63 -1.30 -6.57
N ASP A 234 -29.99 -2.36 -5.86
CA ASP A 234 -30.79 -2.30 -4.63
C ASP A 234 -30.09 -1.51 -3.50
N THR A 235 -28.76 -1.57 -3.47
CA THR A 235 -27.91 -0.98 -2.43
C THR A 235 -26.96 0.08 -2.95
N ASN A 236 -27.07 0.42 -4.27
CA ASN A 236 -26.26 1.43 -4.95
C ASN A 236 -24.75 1.16 -4.84
N GLU A 237 -24.35 -0.09 -5.05
CA GLU A 237 -22.97 -0.55 -4.92
C GLU A 237 -22.34 -0.73 -6.29
N ILE A 238 -21.07 -0.35 -6.40
CA ILE A 238 -20.27 -0.52 -7.61
C ILE A 238 -18.91 -1.11 -7.21
N LEU A 239 -18.48 -2.15 -7.91
CA LEU A 239 -17.14 -2.70 -7.86
C LEU A 239 -16.50 -2.66 -9.25
N PHE A 240 -15.41 -1.96 -9.40
CA PHE A 240 -14.51 -2.04 -10.54
C PHE A 240 -13.42 -3.05 -10.22
N TYR A 241 -13.18 -3.99 -11.12
CA TYR A 241 -12.22 -5.06 -10.92
C TYR A 241 -11.35 -5.27 -12.15
N TYR A 242 -10.05 -5.36 -11.91
CA TYR A 242 -9.05 -5.75 -12.89
C TYR A 242 -8.14 -6.81 -12.29
N GLU A 243 -7.87 -7.83 -13.06
CA GLU A 243 -6.90 -8.86 -12.73
C GLU A 243 -6.15 -9.28 -13.99
N ASN A 244 -4.83 -9.46 -13.83
CA ASN A 244 -3.95 -9.97 -14.88
C ASN A 244 -2.94 -10.93 -14.23
N TRP A 245 -2.95 -12.21 -14.58
CA TRP A 245 -2.15 -13.27 -13.97
C TRP A 245 -1.44 -14.20 -14.96
#